data_203aacc42ce26592d5cb032cee35d385
#
_entry.id   203aacc42ce26592d5cb032cee35d385
#
_cell.length_a   1.000
_cell.length_b   1.000
_cell.length_c   1.000
_cell.angle_alpha   90.00
_cell.angle_beta   90.00
_cell.angle_gamma   90.00
#
_symmetry.space_group_name_H-M   'P 1'
#
loop_
_entity.id
_entity.type
_entity.pdbx_description
1 polymer ?
#
loop_
_entity_poly.entity_id
_entity_poly.type
_entity_poly.pdbx_seq_one_letter_code
_entity_poly.pdbx_strand_id
1 'polypeptide(L)'
;RVAVVGAGVSGLTATKCCLDEGLKPTCFEQSRDIGGLWRYTEHVEAGRPSLYPSVVSNTSKEMSAFSDFPYPEDFPVFLPNARLMDYLRRYADHFGLREHIRFGTTVVSVRKRPDFATTGQWDVVTEADGKQTSHVFDAVMVCSGNFSEPSLPLHCFPGIEKFQGQYFHSRQYKHPDVFQGKRVLVVGMGNSGVDIAVEASRVATKVMLCTGRGAWVLSRVFDHGYPWDMVFNTRLMSLLRNSLPGPLSRGLINYRVNQWFNHENYGLQPEKSCLVREPVLNDDLPSYILTGRITIKPGVKEFKDNSVVFHNCPEEEPIDIIVFCTGYNVSFPFLEEADVKVENKHASLYKYVFPTHLQRPTLAVLGLIKPLGAIMPVMEMQARWVTRVFKGLCRLPPQSVMEKEVNEMKKNQVQWFGLSFDEVLKTDCLVYMDKLASFIGAKPSVLGLLCRDPRLALSIFFGPCTPYQYRLGGPGRWEGARQAILTQWDRTLKPTRTRVPAGSSSPCPSLLAVMGLLLLLAAVVFGF
;
A
#
# COMPACT_ATOMS: atom_id res chain seq x y z
N ARG A 1 11.41 -17.97 -20.08
CA ARG A 1 9.95 -17.76 -19.96
C ARG A 1 9.57 -17.53 -18.52
N VAL A 2 8.76 -16.51 -18.25
CA VAL A 2 8.31 -16.15 -16.89
C VAL A 2 6.79 -16.20 -16.83
N ALA A 3 6.22 -16.95 -15.90
CA ALA A 3 4.80 -16.88 -15.58
C ALA A 3 4.55 -15.74 -14.59
N VAL A 4 3.58 -14.88 -14.88
CA VAL A 4 3.11 -13.82 -13.99
C VAL A 4 1.67 -14.13 -13.60
N VAL A 5 1.36 -14.25 -12.30
CA VAL A 5 0.05 -14.65 -11.81
C VAL A 5 -0.72 -13.42 -11.32
N GLY A 6 -1.67 -12.96 -12.12
CA GLY A 6 -2.52 -11.77 -11.89
C GLY A 6 -2.05 -10.54 -12.66
N ALA A 7 -2.98 -9.77 -13.23
CA ALA A 7 -2.75 -8.54 -14.00
C ALA A 7 -3.20 -7.26 -13.24
N GLY A 8 -3.04 -7.26 -11.92
CA GLY A 8 -3.12 -6.07 -11.09
C GLY A 8 -1.86 -5.20 -11.23
N VAL A 9 -1.68 -4.21 -10.35
CA VAL A 9 -0.51 -3.31 -10.35
C VAL A 9 0.81 -4.09 -10.37
N SER A 10 0.97 -5.09 -9.49
CA SER A 10 2.18 -5.92 -9.43
C SER A 10 2.42 -6.69 -10.72
N GLY A 11 1.36 -7.26 -11.31
CA GLY A 11 1.49 -8.04 -12.54
C GLY A 11 1.81 -7.20 -13.77
N LEU A 12 1.22 -6.01 -13.88
CA LEU A 12 1.55 -5.07 -14.95
C LEU A 12 3.02 -4.64 -14.89
N THR A 13 3.51 -4.26 -13.70
CA THR A 13 4.91 -3.88 -13.52
C THR A 13 5.85 -5.07 -13.70
N ALA A 14 5.48 -6.27 -13.25
CA ALA A 14 6.24 -7.50 -13.46
C ALA A 14 6.38 -7.84 -14.96
N THR A 15 5.28 -7.75 -15.71
CA THR A 15 5.27 -7.99 -17.16
C THR A 15 6.16 -6.98 -17.87
N LYS A 16 6.02 -5.69 -17.58
CA LYS A 16 6.84 -4.62 -18.15
C LYS A 16 8.32 -4.82 -17.83
N CYS A 17 8.68 -5.08 -16.57
CA CYS A 17 10.06 -5.29 -16.18
C CYS A 17 10.69 -6.56 -16.79
N CYS A 18 9.90 -7.60 -17.05
CA CYS A 18 10.36 -8.76 -17.82
C CYS A 18 10.74 -8.35 -19.23
N LEU A 19 9.91 -7.56 -19.91
CA LEU A 19 10.19 -7.08 -21.27
C LEU A 19 11.43 -6.19 -21.31
N ASP A 20 11.57 -5.27 -20.35
CA ASP A 20 12.74 -4.39 -20.23
C ASP A 20 14.07 -5.17 -20.14
N GLU A 21 14.05 -6.30 -19.45
CA GLU A 21 15.23 -7.15 -19.29
C GLU A 21 15.33 -8.24 -20.38
N GLY A 22 14.46 -8.23 -21.41
CA GLY A 22 14.45 -9.19 -22.52
C GLY A 22 14.01 -10.61 -22.11
N LEU A 23 13.26 -10.75 -21.00
CA LEU A 23 12.58 -11.97 -20.62
C LEU A 23 11.25 -12.11 -21.38
N LYS A 24 10.71 -13.32 -21.46
CA LYS A 24 9.44 -13.60 -22.15
C LYS A 24 8.33 -13.85 -21.12
N PRO A 25 7.57 -12.82 -20.70
CA PRO A 25 6.47 -13.00 -19.75
C PRO A 25 5.24 -13.60 -20.43
N THR A 26 4.48 -14.37 -19.65
CA THR A 26 3.09 -14.70 -19.90
C THR A 26 2.33 -14.40 -18.61
N CYS A 27 1.48 -13.39 -18.64
CA CYS A 27 0.65 -13.01 -17.50
C CYS A 27 -0.71 -13.72 -17.61
N PHE A 28 -1.15 -14.35 -16.53
CA PHE A 28 -2.45 -15.01 -16.43
C PHE A 28 -3.36 -14.18 -15.52
N GLU A 29 -4.51 -13.77 -16.04
CA GLU A 29 -5.52 -12.99 -15.31
C GLU A 29 -6.86 -13.71 -15.36
N GLN A 30 -7.40 -14.03 -14.17
CA GLN A 30 -8.68 -14.74 -14.06
C GLN A 30 -9.87 -13.91 -14.57
N SER A 31 -9.80 -12.61 -14.50
CA SER A 31 -10.84 -11.71 -14.98
C SER A 31 -10.66 -11.34 -16.45
N ARG A 32 -11.61 -10.54 -16.99
CA ARG A 32 -11.60 -10.10 -18.38
C ARG A 32 -10.88 -8.77 -18.61
N ASP A 33 -10.32 -8.15 -17.57
CA ASP A 33 -9.59 -6.88 -17.68
C ASP A 33 -8.48 -6.78 -16.65
N ILE A 34 -7.57 -5.84 -16.85
CA ILE A 34 -6.47 -5.52 -15.95
C ILE A 34 -6.95 -4.74 -14.72
N GLY A 35 -6.03 -4.46 -13.80
CA GLY A 35 -6.21 -3.49 -12.71
C GLY A 35 -6.40 -4.09 -11.32
N GLY A 36 -6.69 -5.40 -11.21
CA GLY A 36 -6.81 -6.09 -9.93
C GLY A 36 -7.79 -5.40 -8.98
N LEU A 37 -7.31 -4.96 -7.80
CA LEU A 37 -8.13 -4.23 -6.81
C LEU A 37 -8.80 -2.98 -7.40
N TRP A 38 -8.12 -2.24 -8.27
CA TRP A 38 -8.60 -0.96 -8.78
C TRP A 38 -9.69 -1.08 -9.85
N ARG A 39 -9.92 -2.28 -10.37
CA ARG A 39 -11.04 -2.53 -11.27
C ARG A 39 -12.36 -2.63 -10.48
N TYR A 40 -13.12 -1.57 -10.47
CA TYR A 40 -14.47 -1.57 -9.91
C TYR A 40 -15.40 -2.48 -10.70
N THR A 41 -16.25 -3.23 -9.99
CA THR A 41 -17.36 -4.00 -10.52
C THR A 41 -18.56 -3.80 -9.60
N GLU A 42 -19.77 -3.72 -10.16
CA GLU A 42 -21.01 -3.54 -9.40
C GLU A 42 -21.26 -4.70 -8.44
N HIS A 43 -20.95 -5.90 -8.88
CA HIS A 43 -21.09 -7.11 -8.07
C HIS A 43 -19.74 -7.64 -7.59
N VAL A 44 -19.75 -8.28 -6.43
CA VAL A 44 -18.58 -8.94 -5.89
C VAL A 44 -18.29 -10.20 -6.70
N GLU A 45 -17.10 -10.29 -7.27
CA GLU A 45 -16.63 -11.45 -8.03
C GLU A 45 -15.84 -12.40 -7.11
N ALA A 46 -16.09 -13.71 -7.22
CA ALA A 46 -15.37 -14.69 -6.41
C ALA A 46 -13.87 -14.70 -6.69
N GLY A 47 -13.05 -14.90 -5.65
CA GLY A 47 -11.59 -14.95 -5.77
C GLY A 47 -10.91 -13.63 -6.13
N ARG A 48 -11.67 -12.52 -6.26
CA ARG A 48 -11.12 -11.20 -6.60
C ARG A 48 -11.31 -10.20 -5.46
N PRO A 49 -10.42 -9.21 -5.32
CA PRO A 49 -10.63 -8.09 -4.43
C PRO A 49 -11.85 -7.27 -4.88
N SER A 50 -12.47 -6.58 -3.93
CA SER A 50 -13.63 -5.71 -4.19
C SER A 50 -13.39 -4.33 -3.57
N LEU A 51 -13.81 -3.29 -4.28
CA LEU A 51 -13.86 -1.92 -3.79
C LEU A 51 -15.21 -1.28 -4.13
N TYR A 52 -15.47 -0.13 -3.52
CA TYR A 52 -16.68 0.70 -3.74
C TYR A 52 -16.34 1.91 -4.61
N PRO A 53 -17.34 2.53 -5.30
CA PRO A 53 -17.08 3.57 -6.32
C PRO A 53 -16.41 4.83 -5.78
N SER A 54 -16.65 5.17 -4.52
CA SER A 54 -16.16 6.38 -3.85
C SER A 54 -14.71 6.30 -3.38
N VAL A 55 -14.02 5.16 -3.56
CA VAL A 55 -12.61 5.00 -3.14
C VAL A 55 -11.73 6.04 -3.81
N VAL A 56 -10.98 6.76 -2.96
CA VAL A 56 -9.94 7.70 -3.35
C VAL A 56 -8.60 7.20 -2.84
N SER A 57 -7.54 7.36 -3.63
CA SER A 57 -6.19 6.96 -3.22
C SER A 57 -5.76 7.64 -1.93
N ASN A 58 -4.96 6.93 -1.12
CA ASN A 58 -4.42 7.46 0.13
C ASN A 58 -3.06 8.15 -0.05
N THR A 59 -2.48 8.04 -1.24
CA THR A 59 -1.22 8.67 -1.62
C THR A 59 -1.41 9.53 -2.86
N SER A 60 -0.66 10.61 -2.93
CA SER A 60 -0.72 11.56 -4.03
C SER A 60 -0.23 10.96 -5.35
N LYS A 61 -0.70 11.50 -6.47
CA LYS A 61 -0.36 11.00 -7.81
C LYS A 61 1.15 10.96 -8.06
N GLU A 62 1.89 11.99 -7.67
CA GLU A 62 3.32 12.04 -7.91
C GLU A 62 4.10 11.01 -7.08
N MET A 63 3.63 10.72 -5.85
CA MET A 63 4.24 9.72 -4.99
C MET A 63 3.87 8.28 -5.41
N SER A 64 2.71 8.08 -6.03
CA SER A 64 2.21 6.76 -6.46
C SER A 64 2.44 6.45 -7.94
N ALA A 65 3.07 7.33 -8.70
CA ALA A 65 3.41 7.08 -10.09
C ALA A 65 4.39 5.91 -10.27
N PHE A 66 4.38 5.28 -11.44
CA PHE A 66 5.50 4.44 -11.86
C PHE A 66 6.70 5.31 -12.21
N SER A 67 7.89 4.77 -12.01
CA SER A 67 9.12 5.57 -11.99
C SER A 67 9.52 6.17 -13.35
N ASP A 68 8.96 5.68 -14.45
CA ASP A 68 9.17 6.14 -15.82
C ASP A 68 7.86 6.47 -16.56
N PHE A 69 6.75 6.56 -15.82
CA PHE A 69 5.45 6.87 -16.40
C PHE A 69 4.64 7.80 -15.47
N PRO A 70 4.85 9.12 -15.52
CA PRO A 70 4.09 10.09 -14.72
C PRO A 70 2.60 10.07 -15.03
N TYR A 71 1.77 10.43 -14.04
CA TYR A 71 0.35 10.71 -14.28
C TYR A 71 0.16 11.92 -15.19
N PRO A 72 -0.94 12.01 -15.93
CA PRO A 72 -1.36 13.25 -16.57
C PRO A 72 -1.41 14.42 -15.57
N GLU A 73 -0.96 15.58 -15.99
CA GLU A 73 -0.82 16.74 -15.10
C GLU A 73 -2.16 17.25 -14.58
N ASP A 74 -3.23 17.08 -15.37
CA ASP A 74 -4.60 17.47 -15.06
C ASP A 74 -5.35 16.51 -14.13
N PHE A 75 -4.77 15.34 -13.83
CA PHE A 75 -5.39 14.40 -12.88
C PHE A 75 -5.37 14.99 -11.47
N PRO A 76 -6.42 14.75 -10.66
CA PRO A 76 -6.46 15.22 -9.29
C PRO A 76 -5.30 14.68 -8.47
N VAL A 77 -4.95 15.38 -7.39
CA VAL A 77 -3.80 15.04 -6.53
C VAL A 77 -3.98 13.66 -5.88
N PHE A 78 -5.16 13.42 -5.33
CA PHE A 78 -5.58 12.11 -4.84
C PHE A 78 -6.61 11.54 -5.81
N LEU A 79 -6.40 10.33 -6.25
CA LEU A 79 -7.07 9.76 -7.41
C LEU A 79 -8.36 9.02 -7.01
N PRO A 80 -9.53 9.45 -7.50
CA PRO A 80 -10.67 8.55 -7.55
C PRO A 80 -10.32 7.27 -8.32
N ASN A 81 -10.93 6.15 -7.95
CA ASN A 81 -10.58 4.85 -8.50
C ASN A 81 -10.63 4.79 -10.03
N ALA A 82 -11.62 5.45 -10.65
CA ALA A 82 -11.76 5.52 -12.11
C ALA A 82 -10.54 6.19 -12.79
N ARG A 83 -9.97 7.23 -12.18
CA ARG A 83 -8.77 7.91 -12.69
C ARG A 83 -7.52 7.05 -12.52
N LEU A 84 -7.42 6.31 -11.41
CA LEU A 84 -6.33 5.38 -11.22
C LEU A 84 -6.43 4.23 -12.22
N MET A 85 -7.62 3.71 -12.47
CA MET A 85 -7.84 2.68 -13.49
C MET A 85 -7.51 3.18 -14.90
N ASP A 86 -7.87 4.43 -15.24
CA ASP A 86 -7.48 5.06 -16.52
C ASP A 86 -5.94 5.13 -16.65
N TYR A 87 -5.23 5.48 -15.59
CA TYR A 87 -3.78 5.47 -15.59
C TYR A 87 -3.18 4.07 -15.83
N LEU A 88 -3.72 3.04 -15.18
CA LEU A 88 -3.25 1.66 -15.39
C LEU A 88 -3.50 1.18 -16.83
N ARG A 89 -4.62 1.57 -17.44
CA ARG A 89 -4.90 1.28 -18.85
C ARG A 89 -3.90 1.98 -19.77
N ARG A 90 -3.67 3.28 -19.57
CA ARG A 90 -2.65 4.05 -20.32
C ARG A 90 -1.26 3.44 -20.18
N TYR A 91 -0.90 3.00 -18.98
CA TYR A 91 0.38 2.30 -18.75
C TYR A 91 0.47 1.00 -19.54
N ALA A 92 -0.56 0.16 -19.46
CA ALA A 92 -0.60 -1.10 -20.17
C ALA A 92 -0.56 -0.93 -21.69
N ASP A 93 -1.27 0.07 -22.21
CA ASP A 93 -1.32 0.36 -23.65
C ASP A 93 0.01 0.98 -24.15
N HIS A 94 0.60 1.91 -23.38
CA HIS A 94 1.86 2.57 -23.72
C HIS A 94 3.03 1.57 -23.84
N PHE A 95 3.07 0.57 -22.97
CA PHE A 95 4.13 -0.45 -22.98
C PHE A 95 3.73 -1.75 -23.69
N GLY A 96 2.61 -1.80 -24.39
CA GLY A 96 2.16 -2.98 -25.14
C GLY A 96 1.92 -4.22 -24.26
N LEU A 97 1.50 -4.05 -23.00
CA LEU A 97 1.46 -5.16 -22.05
C LEU A 97 0.31 -6.14 -22.30
N ARG A 98 -0.79 -5.68 -22.94
CA ARG A 98 -2.01 -6.49 -23.11
C ARG A 98 -1.78 -7.75 -23.92
N GLU A 99 -0.90 -7.72 -24.92
CA GLU A 99 -0.56 -8.88 -25.76
C GLU A 99 0.12 -10.01 -24.98
N HIS A 100 0.70 -9.70 -23.82
CA HIS A 100 1.35 -10.66 -22.92
C HIS A 100 0.40 -11.21 -21.84
N ILE A 101 -0.88 -10.76 -21.80
CA ILE A 101 -1.86 -11.14 -20.79
C ILE A 101 -2.89 -12.08 -21.37
N ARG A 102 -3.08 -13.22 -20.73
CA ARG A 102 -4.15 -14.17 -21.00
C ARG A 102 -5.29 -13.93 -20.02
N PHE A 103 -6.33 -13.26 -20.48
CA PHE A 103 -7.54 -13.00 -19.70
C PHE A 103 -8.43 -14.23 -19.60
N GLY A 104 -9.35 -14.25 -18.60
CA GLY A 104 -10.25 -15.37 -18.36
C GLY A 104 -9.51 -16.67 -18.02
N THR A 105 -8.28 -16.56 -17.52
CA THR A 105 -7.39 -17.69 -17.31
C THR A 105 -6.94 -17.72 -15.85
N THR A 106 -7.39 -18.71 -15.11
CA THR A 106 -7.05 -18.92 -13.70
C THR A 106 -5.84 -19.85 -13.58
N VAL A 107 -4.84 -19.46 -12.79
CA VAL A 107 -3.76 -20.38 -12.38
C VAL A 107 -4.27 -21.25 -11.24
N VAL A 108 -4.35 -22.53 -11.48
CA VAL A 108 -4.88 -23.52 -10.50
C VAL A 108 -3.78 -24.28 -9.77
N SER A 109 -2.58 -24.39 -10.36
CA SER A 109 -1.45 -25.07 -9.72
C SER A 109 -0.13 -24.54 -10.24
N VAL A 110 0.84 -24.38 -9.34
CA VAL A 110 2.26 -24.07 -9.63
C VAL A 110 3.09 -25.05 -8.81
N ARG A 111 3.85 -25.90 -9.49
CA ARG A 111 4.64 -26.95 -8.85
C ARG A 111 6.05 -27.01 -9.41
N LYS A 112 7.01 -27.36 -8.55
CA LYS A 112 8.38 -27.65 -9.00
C LYS A 112 8.37 -28.86 -9.92
N ARG A 113 9.12 -28.77 -11.01
CA ARG A 113 9.38 -29.95 -11.84
C ARG A 113 10.28 -30.95 -11.10
N PRO A 114 10.27 -32.24 -11.47
CA PRO A 114 11.14 -33.24 -10.85
C PRO A 114 12.63 -32.90 -10.90
N ASP A 115 13.06 -32.17 -11.94
CA ASP A 115 14.43 -31.72 -12.18
C ASP A 115 14.71 -30.29 -11.68
N PHE A 116 13.86 -29.74 -10.82
CA PHE A 116 13.92 -28.36 -10.32
C PHE A 116 15.30 -27.98 -9.72
N ALA A 117 15.93 -28.89 -8.99
CA ALA A 117 17.24 -28.64 -8.40
C ALA A 117 18.30 -28.25 -9.43
N THR A 118 18.17 -28.77 -10.66
CA THR A 118 19.05 -28.49 -11.79
C THR A 118 18.54 -27.33 -12.64
N THR A 119 17.28 -27.37 -13.03
CA THR A 119 16.69 -26.44 -14.02
C THR A 119 16.08 -25.19 -13.40
N GLY A 120 15.54 -25.28 -12.17
CA GLY A 120 14.74 -24.23 -11.53
C GLY A 120 13.35 -24.05 -12.15
N GLN A 121 12.90 -25.00 -12.99
CA GLN A 121 11.64 -24.88 -13.75
C GLN A 121 10.41 -25.30 -12.97
N TRP A 122 9.28 -24.75 -13.42
CA TRP A 122 7.96 -24.90 -12.81
C TRP A 122 6.95 -25.43 -13.82
N ASP A 123 6.10 -26.37 -13.38
CA ASP A 123 4.88 -26.74 -14.06
C ASP A 123 3.75 -25.82 -13.55
N VAL A 124 3.14 -25.07 -14.47
CA VAL A 124 2.05 -24.14 -14.20
C VAL A 124 0.80 -24.64 -14.91
N VAL A 125 -0.21 -25.02 -14.13
CA VAL A 125 -1.51 -25.47 -14.66
C VAL A 125 -2.48 -24.30 -14.61
N THR A 126 -3.08 -24.00 -15.75
CA THR A 126 -4.07 -22.94 -15.91
C THR A 126 -5.40 -23.51 -16.34
N GLU A 127 -6.49 -22.84 -15.98
CA GLU A 127 -7.85 -23.20 -16.38
C GLU A 127 -8.50 -22.01 -17.10
N ALA A 128 -9.04 -22.27 -18.28
CA ALA A 128 -9.81 -21.32 -19.06
C ALA A 128 -10.98 -22.09 -19.72
N ASP A 129 -12.20 -21.55 -19.65
CA ASP A 129 -13.42 -22.15 -20.19
C ASP A 129 -13.62 -23.63 -19.78
N GLY A 130 -13.28 -23.95 -18.51
CA GLY A 130 -13.38 -25.29 -17.95
C GLY A 130 -12.31 -26.28 -18.43
N LYS A 131 -11.34 -25.84 -19.25
CA LYS A 131 -10.25 -26.67 -19.75
C LYS A 131 -8.94 -26.34 -19.05
N GLN A 132 -8.29 -27.35 -18.49
CA GLN A 132 -6.97 -27.22 -17.91
C GLN A 132 -5.87 -27.44 -18.95
N THR A 133 -4.82 -26.62 -18.84
CA THR A 133 -3.61 -26.71 -19.70
C THR A 133 -2.38 -26.56 -18.82
N SER A 134 -1.40 -27.44 -19.01
CA SER A 134 -0.10 -27.38 -18.32
C SER A 134 0.94 -26.67 -19.19
N HIS A 135 1.75 -25.83 -18.55
CA HIS A 135 2.83 -25.07 -19.16
C HIS A 135 4.09 -25.17 -18.32
N VAL A 136 5.26 -25.16 -18.98
CA VAL A 136 6.57 -25.11 -18.32
C VAL A 136 7.10 -23.70 -18.36
N PHE A 137 7.54 -23.17 -17.21
CA PHE A 137 8.18 -21.87 -17.06
C PHE A 137 9.51 -21.97 -16.32
N ASP A 138 10.45 -21.09 -16.69
CA ASP A 138 11.76 -21.01 -16.04
C ASP A 138 11.70 -20.23 -14.72
N ALA A 139 10.67 -19.39 -14.53
CA ALA A 139 10.43 -18.66 -13.31
C ALA A 139 8.95 -18.27 -13.17
N VAL A 140 8.53 -17.96 -11.92
CA VAL A 140 7.18 -17.55 -11.58
C VAL A 140 7.20 -16.30 -10.70
N MET A 141 6.38 -15.31 -11.04
CA MET A 141 6.07 -14.13 -10.23
C MET A 141 4.62 -14.20 -9.75
N VAL A 142 4.43 -14.30 -8.45
CA VAL A 142 3.11 -14.29 -7.81
C VAL A 142 2.68 -12.84 -7.59
N CYS A 143 1.68 -12.41 -8.33
CA CYS A 143 1.13 -11.04 -8.35
C CYS A 143 -0.38 -11.04 -8.03
N SER A 144 -0.85 -12.05 -7.30
CA SER A 144 -2.28 -12.29 -7.03
C SER A 144 -2.92 -11.31 -6.03
N GLY A 145 -2.11 -10.47 -5.37
CA GLY A 145 -2.59 -9.55 -4.35
C GLY A 145 -2.91 -10.22 -3.01
N ASN A 146 -3.41 -9.44 -2.05
CA ASN A 146 -3.67 -9.87 -0.67
C ASN A 146 -5.03 -9.40 -0.12
N PHE A 147 -5.98 -9.02 -1.00
CA PHE A 147 -7.32 -8.53 -0.62
C PHE A 147 -8.46 -9.34 -1.26
N SER A 148 -8.21 -10.58 -1.63
CA SER A 148 -9.21 -11.45 -2.26
C SER A 148 -10.00 -12.30 -1.26
N GLU A 149 -9.38 -12.71 -0.15
CA GLU A 149 -9.98 -13.56 0.87
C GLU A 149 -10.35 -12.77 2.13
N PRO A 150 -11.64 -12.49 2.40
CA PRO A 150 -12.07 -11.73 3.57
C PRO A 150 -11.81 -12.50 4.86
N SER A 151 -11.32 -11.79 5.89
CA SER A 151 -11.16 -12.33 7.24
C SER A 151 -12.42 -12.00 8.06
N LEU A 152 -13.29 -12.97 8.26
CA LEU A 152 -14.53 -12.83 9.02
C LEU A 152 -14.52 -13.75 10.25
N PRO A 153 -13.87 -13.37 11.36
CA PRO A 153 -13.70 -14.20 12.55
C PRO A 153 -14.93 -14.17 13.45
N LEU A 154 -16.07 -14.71 13.00
CA LEU A 154 -17.33 -14.68 13.74
C LEU A 154 -17.23 -15.34 15.13
N HIS A 155 -16.36 -16.34 15.28
CA HIS A 155 -16.09 -17.00 16.56
C HIS A 155 -15.51 -16.08 17.65
N CYS A 156 -14.95 -14.91 17.24
CA CYS A 156 -14.47 -13.89 18.18
C CYS A 156 -15.56 -12.94 18.67
N PHE A 157 -16.79 -13.10 18.22
CA PHE A 157 -17.91 -12.23 18.53
C PHE A 157 -19.05 -13.01 19.18
N PRO A 158 -19.05 -13.16 20.52
CA PRO A 158 -20.08 -13.92 21.25
C PRO A 158 -21.49 -13.41 20.92
N GLY A 159 -22.41 -14.34 20.70
CA GLY A 159 -23.82 -14.04 20.44
C GLY A 159 -24.15 -13.64 19.01
N ILE A 160 -23.16 -13.58 18.09
CA ILE A 160 -23.42 -13.22 16.68
C ILE A 160 -24.40 -14.19 16.01
N GLU A 161 -24.44 -15.43 16.44
CA GLU A 161 -25.35 -16.48 15.95
C GLU A 161 -26.82 -16.21 16.33
N LYS A 162 -27.07 -15.34 17.30
CA LYS A 162 -28.44 -14.94 17.76
C LYS A 162 -28.93 -13.69 17.04
N PHE A 163 -28.00 -12.94 16.43
CA PHE A 163 -28.35 -11.67 15.80
C PHE A 163 -29.29 -11.88 14.61
N GLN A 164 -30.45 -11.24 14.67
CA GLN A 164 -31.50 -11.38 13.68
C GLN A 164 -31.44 -10.32 12.56
N GLY A 165 -30.59 -9.29 12.73
CA GLY A 165 -30.36 -8.29 11.72
C GLY A 165 -29.44 -8.78 10.60
N GLN A 166 -29.06 -7.89 9.72
CA GLN A 166 -28.14 -8.18 8.62
C GLN A 166 -26.69 -7.94 9.04
N TYR A 167 -25.78 -8.83 8.62
CA TYR A 167 -24.35 -8.55 8.72
C TYR A 167 -23.58 -9.03 7.49
N PHE A 168 -22.50 -8.34 7.18
CA PHE A 168 -21.63 -8.68 6.06
C PHE A 168 -20.20 -8.15 6.24
N HIS A 169 -19.24 -8.68 5.48
CA HIS A 169 -17.89 -8.17 5.43
C HIS A 169 -17.81 -6.96 4.49
N SER A 170 -16.94 -5.97 4.80
CA SER A 170 -16.72 -4.76 3.98
C SER A 170 -16.46 -5.03 2.49
N ARG A 171 -15.98 -6.22 2.14
CA ARG A 171 -15.82 -6.68 0.74
C ARG A 171 -17.14 -6.64 -0.05
N GLN A 172 -18.28 -6.84 0.62
CA GLN A 172 -19.60 -6.86 -0.01
C GLN A 172 -20.20 -5.45 -0.17
N TYR A 173 -19.61 -4.45 0.50
CA TYR A 173 -20.09 -3.09 0.42
C TYR A 173 -19.85 -2.47 -0.98
N LYS A 174 -20.89 -1.84 -1.52
CA LYS A 174 -20.84 -1.11 -2.79
C LYS A 174 -21.41 0.31 -2.67
N HIS A 175 -22.59 0.46 -2.11
CA HIS A 175 -23.30 1.74 -2.02
C HIS A 175 -23.94 1.94 -0.64
N PRO A 176 -24.08 3.20 -0.18
CA PRO A 176 -24.63 3.50 1.14
C PRO A 176 -26.14 3.23 1.26
N ASP A 177 -26.85 3.01 0.15
CA ASP A 177 -28.31 2.83 0.16
C ASP A 177 -28.79 1.69 1.05
N VAL A 178 -27.96 0.65 1.23
CA VAL A 178 -28.23 -0.47 2.13
C VAL A 178 -28.45 -0.01 3.58
N PHE A 179 -27.92 1.16 3.96
CA PHE A 179 -27.98 1.73 5.30
C PHE A 179 -29.13 2.73 5.50
N GLN A 180 -29.94 2.99 4.47
CA GLN A 180 -31.00 3.99 4.51
C GLN A 180 -31.95 3.74 5.70
N GLY A 181 -32.03 4.70 6.61
CA GLY A 181 -32.90 4.65 7.78
C GLY A 181 -32.56 3.58 8.83
N LYS A 182 -31.36 2.98 8.77
CA LYS A 182 -30.90 1.91 9.67
C LYS A 182 -29.97 2.42 10.77
N ARG A 183 -29.87 1.63 11.86
CA ARG A 183 -28.85 1.76 12.89
C ARG A 183 -27.68 0.83 12.52
N VAL A 184 -26.55 1.42 12.20
CA VAL A 184 -25.41 0.72 11.61
C VAL A 184 -24.27 0.61 12.62
N LEU A 185 -23.74 -0.59 12.79
CA LEU A 185 -22.50 -0.85 13.52
C LEU A 185 -21.40 -1.20 12.53
N VAL A 186 -20.32 -0.44 12.50
CA VAL A 186 -19.09 -0.76 11.76
C VAL A 186 -18.05 -1.30 12.72
N VAL A 187 -17.61 -2.54 12.53
CA VAL A 187 -16.64 -3.23 13.38
C VAL A 187 -15.27 -3.22 12.71
N GLY A 188 -14.35 -2.47 13.30
CA GLY A 188 -12.99 -2.30 12.79
C GLY A 188 -12.76 -0.94 12.17
N MET A 189 -11.65 -0.31 12.58
CA MET A 189 -11.29 1.06 12.22
C MET A 189 -10.02 1.08 11.34
N GLY A 190 -10.10 0.38 10.20
CA GLY A 190 -9.17 0.56 9.07
C GLY A 190 -9.74 1.56 8.05
N ASN A 191 -9.02 1.79 6.93
CA ASN A 191 -9.49 2.72 5.88
C ASN A 191 -10.93 2.39 5.43
N SER A 192 -11.21 1.13 5.11
CA SER A 192 -12.57 0.71 4.69
C SER A 192 -13.62 0.96 5.77
N GLY A 193 -13.30 0.71 7.05
CA GLY A 193 -14.26 0.91 8.14
C GLY A 193 -14.63 2.37 8.33
N VAL A 194 -13.64 3.25 8.25
CA VAL A 194 -13.87 4.70 8.39
C VAL A 194 -14.63 5.25 7.18
N ASP A 195 -14.24 4.88 5.97
CA ASP A 195 -14.95 5.32 4.76
C ASP A 195 -16.41 4.88 4.76
N ILE A 196 -16.68 3.59 5.08
CA ILE A 196 -18.05 3.06 5.16
C ILE A 196 -18.85 3.76 6.28
N ALA A 197 -18.25 4.04 7.44
CA ALA A 197 -18.93 4.75 8.51
C ALA A 197 -19.31 6.18 8.10
N VAL A 198 -18.40 6.89 7.41
CA VAL A 198 -18.65 8.25 6.89
C VAL A 198 -19.77 8.22 5.85
N GLU A 199 -19.76 7.30 4.91
CA GLU A 199 -20.81 7.18 3.89
C GLU A 199 -22.17 6.78 4.51
N ALA A 200 -22.17 5.77 5.38
CA ALA A 200 -23.36 5.33 6.08
C ALA A 200 -24.00 6.47 6.89
N SER A 201 -23.21 7.33 7.50
CA SER A 201 -23.70 8.44 8.33
C SER A 201 -24.50 9.50 7.57
N ARG A 202 -24.47 9.47 6.24
CA ARG A 202 -25.24 10.37 5.37
C ARG A 202 -26.69 9.92 5.19
N VAL A 203 -26.97 8.62 5.36
CA VAL A 203 -28.27 8.00 5.06
C VAL A 203 -28.84 7.18 6.24
N ALA A 204 -28.01 6.72 7.16
CA ALA A 204 -28.41 5.97 8.34
C ALA A 204 -29.00 6.88 9.43
N THR A 205 -29.84 6.32 10.30
CA THR A 205 -30.35 7.03 11.48
C THR A 205 -29.32 7.14 12.60
N LYS A 206 -28.43 6.15 12.71
CA LYS A 206 -27.35 6.11 13.70
C LYS A 206 -26.18 5.30 13.15
N VAL A 207 -24.96 5.80 13.33
CA VAL A 207 -23.74 5.05 12.98
C VAL A 207 -22.84 4.96 14.20
N MET A 208 -22.46 3.74 14.54
CA MET A 208 -21.48 3.42 15.56
C MET A 208 -20.24 2.83 14.90
N LEU A 209 -19.08 3.40 15.16
CA LEU A 209 -17.78 2.91 14.70
C LEU A 209 -17.02 2.33 15.89
N CYS A 210 -16.79 1.01 15.84
CA CYS A 210 -16.23 0.26 16.95
C CYS A 210 -14.73 0.02 16.74
N THR A 211 -13.93 0.33 17.78
CA THR A 211 -12.50 0.05 17.81
C THR A 211 -12.05 -0.39 19.20
N GLY A 212 -11.40 -1.56 19.29
CA GLY A 212 -10.84 -2.04 20.57
C GLY A 212 -9.46 -1.45 20.90
N ARG A 213 -8.77 -0.83 19.91
CA ARG A 213 -7.37 -0.41 20.08
C ARG A 213 -7.10 1.04 19.67
N GLY A 214 -8.13 1.81 19.36
CA GLY A 214 -7.99 3.15 18.77
C GLY A 214 -7.44 3.12 17.34
N ALA A 215 -7.24 4.27 16.73
CA ALA A 215 -6.56 4.41 15.44
C ALA A 215 -5.97 5.80 15.28
N TRP A 216 -4.82 5.89 14.62
CA TRP A 216 -4.31 7.15 14.13
C TRP A 216 -5.07 7.53 12.86
N VAL A 217 -5.68 8.70 12.85
CA VAL A 217 -6.38 9.24 11.69
C VAL A 217 -5.57 10.41 11.15
N LEU A 218 -5.27 10.37 9.85
CA LEU A 218 -4.54 11.42 9.15
C LEU A 218 -5.40 12.05 8.08
N SER A 219 -5.22 13.36 7.88
CA SER A 219 -5.76 14.07 6.73
C SER A 219 -4.86 13.85 5.50
N ARG A 220 -5.48 13.79 4.31
CA ARG A 220 -4.75 13.91 3.04
C ARG A 220 -4.15 15.30 2.86
N VAL A 221 -4.81 16.30 3.44
CA VAL A 221 -4.37 17.70 3.44
C VAL A 221 -3.50 17.95 4.66
N PHE A 222 -2.28 18.37 4.43
CA PHE A 222 -1.28 18.69 5.45
C PHE A 222 -1.04 20.20 5.52
N ASP A 223 0.08 20.62 6.13
CA ASP A 223 0.42 22.04 6.30
C ASP A 223 0.29 22.81 4.99
N HIS A 224 -0.30 23.99 5.07
CA HIS A 224 -0.50 24.92 3.95
C HIS A 224 -1.28 24.32 2.76
N GLY A 225 -2.06 23.25 2.99
CA GLY A 225 -2.85 22.61 1.95
C GLY A 225 -2.06 21.64 1.04
N TYR A 226 -0.84 21.29 1.41
CA TYR A 226 -0.02 20.34 0.66
C TYR A 226 -0.42 18.89 0.96
N PRO A 227 -0.20 17.95 0.01
CA PRO A 227 -0.41 16.53 0.26
C PRO A 227 0.52 16.01 1.37
N TRP A 228 -0.02 15.28 2.33
CA TRP A 228 0.70 14.78 3.50
C TRP A 228 1.96 13.99 3.13
N ASP A 229 1.87 13.12 2.13
CA ASP A 229 2.93 12.20 1.71
C ASP A 229 4.08 12.91 1.00
N MET A 230 3.82 14.03 0.34
CA MET A 230 4.86 14.83 -0.30
C MET A 230 5.66 15.69 0.71
N VAL A 231 5.04 16.08 1.81
CA VAL A 231 5.71 16.83 2.89
C VAL A 231 6.46 15.87 3.82
N PHE A 232 5.84 14.72 4.15
CA PHE A 232 6.37 13.79 5.14
C PHE A 232 7.44 12.86 4.59
N ASN A 233 7.35 12.43 3.33
CA ASN A 233 8.26 11.47 2.71
C ASN A 233 9.36 12.17 1.90
N THR A 234 10.29 12.82 2.60
CA THR A 234 11.51 13.40 2.02
C THR A 234 12.74 12.67 2.55
N ARG A 235 13.89 12.76 1.85
CA ARG A 235 15.15 12.16 2.32
C ARG A 235 15.62 12.81 3.62
N LEU A 236 15.43 14.11 3.77
CA LEU A 236 15.72 14.82 5.02
C LEU A 236 14.91 14.26 6.18
N MET A 237 13.58 14.12 6.02
CA MET A 237 12.73 13.59 7.08
C MET A 237 13.05 12.12 7.42
N SER A 238 13.39 11.32 6.41
CA SER A 238 13.86 9.95 6.63
C SER A 238 15.19 9.92 7.40
N LEU A 239 16.13 10.78 7.05
CA LEU A 239 17.41 10.89 7.77
C LEU A 239 17.18 11.30 9.23
N LEU A 240 16.41 12.35 9.49
CA LEU A 240 16.11 12.82 10.85
C LEU A 240 15.41 11.70 11.66
N ARG A 241 14.40 11.06 11.10
CA ARG A 241 13.67 9.97 11.75
C ARG A 241 14.55 8.79 12.14
N ASN A 242 15.50 8.44 11.27
CA ASN A 242 16.40 7.29 11.51
C ASN A 242 17.64 7.64 12.33
N SER A 243 18.01 8.93 12.45
CA SER A 243 19.14 9.39 13.25
C SER A 243 18.77 9.64 14.71
N LEU A 244 17.50 9.88 15.01
CA LEU A 244 17.03 10.10 16.37
C LEU A 244 16.81 8.77 17.12
N PRO A 245 17.03 8.73 18.45
CA PRO A 245 16.61 7.59 19.27
C PRO A 245 15.14 7.26 19.05
N GLY A 246 14.83 5.96 18.92
CA GLY A 246 13.48 5.50 18.57
C GLY A 246 12.33 6.10 19.40
N PRO A 247 12.42 6.18 20.75
CA PRO A 247 11.39 6.81 21.56
C PRO A 247 11.17 8.29 21.23
N LEU A 248 12.27 9.04 21.02
CA LEU A 248 12.20 10.47 20.68
C LEU A 248 11.57 10.68 19.29
N SER A 249 12.02 9.93 18.29
CA SER A 249 11.45 9.97 16.94
C SER A 249 9.95 9.68 16.96
N ARG A 250 9.51 8.63 17.69
CA ARG A 250 8.09 8.32 17.84
C ARG A 250 7.31 9.42 18.55
N GLY A 251 7.86 9.97 19.63
CA GLY A 251 7.23 11.06 20.37
C GLY A 251 7.00 12.31 19.51
N LEU A 252 8.01 12.73 18.74
CA LEU A 252 7.90 13.86 17.84
C LEU A 252 6.85 13.65 16.73
N ILE A 253 6.80 12.45 16.16
CA ILE A 253 5.83 12.15 15.11
C ILE A 253 4.42 12.07 15.68
N ASN A 254 4.22 11.42 16.81
CA ASN A 254 2.91 11.38 17.47
C ASN A 254 2.43 12.79 17.85
N TYR A 255 3.33 13.61 18.39
CA TYR A 255 3.04 15.02 18.67
C TYR A 255 2.61 15.76 17.39
N ARG A 256 3.35 15.58 16.31
CA ARG A 256 3.06 16.23 15.02
C ARG A 256 1.71 15.79 14.43
N VAL A 257 1.39 14.49 14.53
CA VAL A 257 0.08 13.97 14.07
C VAL A 257 -1.06 14.54 14.89
N ASN A 258 -0.87 14.69 16.22
CA ASN A 258 -1.88 15.28 17.11
C ASN A 258 -2.06 16.80 16.92
N GLN A 259 -1.21 17.50 16.14
CA GLN A 259 -1.44 18.91 15.80
C GLN A 259 -2.63 19.13 14.87
N TRP A 260 -2.98 18.15 14.06
CA TRP A 260 -4.18 18.21 13.22
C TRP A 260 -5.45 18.05 14.06
N PHE A 261 -5.53 17.02 14.91
CA PHE A 261 -6.49 16.90 15.97
C PHE A 261 -5.99 15.95 17.06
N ASN A 262 -6.38 16.20 18.30
CA ASN A 262 -5.93 15.37 19.43
C ASN A 262 -6.78 14.09 19.51
N HIS A 263 -6.17 12.94 19.23
CA HIS A 263 -6.84 11.65 19.19
C HIS A 263 -7.43 11.24 20.54
N GLU A 264 -6.84 11.67 21.67
CA GLU A 264 -7.35 11.38 23.01
C GLU A 264 -8.74 12.01 23.23
N ASN A 265 -8.95 13.25 22.76
CA ASN A 265 -10.24 13.92 22.88
C ASN A 265 -11.38 13.23 22.13
N TYR A 266 -11.06 12.36 21.18
CA TYR A 266 -12.02 11.61 20.37
C TYR A 266 -12.13 10.12 20.79
N GLY A 267 -11.44 9.71 21.87
CA GLY A 267 -11.38 8.31 22.27
C GLY A 267 -10.69 7.40 21.27
N LEU A 268 -9.80 7.97 20.45
CA LEU A 268 -9.13 7.26 19.33
C LEU A 268 -7.64 7.02 19.58
N GLN A 269 -7.07 7.56 20.67
CA GLN A 269 -5.64 7.46 20.94
C GLN A 269 -5.17 6.01 21.03
N PRO A 270 -4.31 5.53 20.11
CA PRO A 270 -3.74 4.19 20.19
C PRO A 270 -2.60 4.14 21.23
N GLU A 271 -2.38 2.97 21.81
CA GLU A 271 -1.21 2.71 22.67
C GLU A 271 0.11 2.78 21.89
N LYS A 272 0.09 2.36 20.62
CA LYS A 272 1.27 2.31 19.76
C LYS A 272 1.36 3.53 18.84
N SER A 273 2.59 3.99 18.58
CA SER A 273 2.89 5.10 17.67
C SER A 273 2.33 4.89 16.26
N CYS A 274 2.05 5.98 15.56
CA CYS A 274 1.62 5.97 14.16
C CYS A 274 2.68 5.40 13.18
N LEU A 275 3.96 5.37 13.56
CA LEU A 275 4.99 4.65 12.81
C LEU A 275 4.84 3.13 12.90
N VAL A 276 4.23 2.67 13.97
CA VAL A 276 4.03 1.24 14.27
C VAL A 276 2.68 0.78 13.76
N ARG A 277 1.64 1.54 14.04
CA ARG A 277 0.28 1.25 13.62
C ARG A 277 -0.07 2.04 12.36
N GLU A 278 -0.55 1.33 11.34
CA GLU A 278 -0.97 1.97 10.09
C GLU A 278 -2.04 3.03 10.35
N PRO A 279 -1.80 4.28 9.96
CA PRO A 279 -2.80 5.32 10.09
C PRO A 279 -3.92 5.11 9.08
N VAL A 280 -5.10 5.57 9.45
CA VAL A 280 -6.26 5.68 8.57
C VAL A 280 -6.25 7.07 7.94
N LEU A 281 -6.42 7.14 6.63
CA LEU A 281 -6.53 8.42 5.93
C LEU A 281 -8.01 8.74 5.66
N ASN A 282 -8.51 9.73 6.37
CA ASN A 282 -9.87 10.23 6.15
C ASN A 282 -9.98 11.68 6.65
N ASP A 283 -10.45 12.56 5.77
CA ASP A 283 -10.54 13.99 6.04
C ASP A 283 -11.84 14.35 6.78
N ASP A 284 -12.88 13.55 6.65
CA ASP A 284 -14.24 13.84 7.11
C ASP A 284 -14.53 13.34 8.52
N LEU A 285 -13.92 12.24 8.96
CA LEU A 285 -14.25 11.54 10.20
C LEU A 285 -14.31 12.45 11.43
N PRO A 286 -13.34 13.34 11.71
CA PRO A 286 -13.39 14.21 12.88
C PRO A 286 -14.62 15.11 12.89
N SER A 287 -14.99 15.67 11.74
CA SER A 287 -16.19 16.50 11.60
C SER A 287 -17.48 15.72 11.86
N TYR A 288 -17.55 14.47 11.40
CA TYR A 288 -18.74 13.63 11.60
C TYR A 288 -18.88 13.14 13.05
N ILE A 289 -17.77 12.99 13.78
CA ILE A 289 -17.80 12.73 15.22
C ILE A 289 -18.29 13.97 15.97
N LEU A 290 -17.76 15.16 15.68
CA LEU A 290 -18.14 16.42 16.32
C LEU A 290 -19.61 16.79 16.08
N THR A 291 -20.14 16.46 14.92
CA THR A 291 -21.56 16.69 14.61
C THR A 291 -22.51 15.59 15.15
N GLY A 292 -21.96 14.59 15.85
CA GLY A 292 -22.73 13.49 16.42
C GLY A 292 -23.28 12.47 15.43
N ARG A 293 -22.86 12.55 14.15
CA ARG A 293 -23.30 11.61 13.10
C ARG A 293 -22.66 10.23 13.25
N ILE A 294 -21.43 10.20 13.78
CA ILE A 294 -20.70 8.97 14.07
C ILE A 294 -20.35 8.96 15.55
N THR A 295 -20.69 7.86 16.22
CA THR A 295 -20.33 7.63 17.63
C THR A 295 -19.23 6.58 17.70
N ILE A 296 -18.11 6.89 18.34
CA ILE A 296 -17.04 5.93 18.59
C ILE A 296 -17.43 5.03 19.75
N LYS A 297 -17.28 3.72 19.57
CA LYS A 297 -17.56 2.70 20.58
C LYS A 297 -16.32 1.83 20.82
N PRO A 298 -16.13 1.31 22.04
CA PRO A 298 -15.09 0.34 22.34
C PRO A 298 -15.37 -1.01 21.65
N GLY A 299 -14.52 -2.01 21.89
CA GLY A 299 -14.71 -3.35 21.33
C GLY A 299 -16.04 -3.98 21.72
N VAL A 300 -16.60 -4.78 20.81
CA VAL A 300 -17.82 -5.54 21.05
C VAL A 300 -17.57 -6.58 22.13
N LYS A 301 -18.44 -6.63 23.13
CA LYS A 301 -18.46 -7.66 24.18
C LYS A 301 -19.32 -8.85 23.77
N GLU A 302 -20.56 -8.59 23.34
CA GLU A 302 -21.50 -9.62 22.88
C GLU A 302 -22.59 -9.01 21.97
N PHE A 303 -23.14 -9.83 21.09
CA PHE A 303 -24.34 -9.53 20.32
C PHE A 303 -25.57 -10.20 20.94
N LYS A 304 -26.72 -9.56 20.80
CA LYS A 304 -28.05 -10.10 21.13
C LYS A 304 -28.93 -10.07 19.87
N ASP A 305 -30.17 -10.48 20.01
CA ASP A 305 -31.11 -10.62 18.90
C ASP A 305 -31.18 -9.38 17.99
N ASN A 306 -31.25 -8.17 18.56
CA ASN A 306 -31.35 -6.90 17.81
C ASN A 306 -30.50 -5.78 18.43
N SER A 307 -29.49 -6.13 19.23
CA SER A 307 -28.66 -5.17 19.94
C SER A 307 -27.22 -5.66 20.12
N VAL A 308 -26.36 -4.78 20.56
CA VAL A 308 -24.96 -5.03 20.89
C VAL A 308 -24.63 -4.46 22.26
N VAL A 309 -23.77 -5.16 22.99
CA VAL A 309 -23.15 -4.69 24.23
C VAL A 309 -21.66 -4.49 23.98
N PHE A 310 -21.13 -3.35 24.39
CA PHE A 310 -19.71 -3.04 24.26
C PHE A 310 -18.96 -3.26 25.58
N HIS A 311 -17.63 -3.47 25.49
CA HIS A 311 -16.79 -3.50 26.68
C HIS A 311 -16.88 -2.17 27.44
N ASN A 312 -16.96 -2.23 28.77
CA ASN A 312 -17.04 -1.06 29.63
C ASN A 312 -18.29 -0.15 29.41
N CYS A 313 -19.27 -0.61 28.64
CA CYS A 313 -20.54 0.06 28.41
C CYS A 313 -21.66 -0.99 28.61
N PRO A 314 -22.30 -1.05 29.78
CA PRO A 314 -23.29 -2.10 30.08
C PRO A 314 -24.63 -1.91 29.35
N GLU A 315 -24.87 -0.74 28.78
CA GLU A 315 -26.07 -0.42 28.04
C GLU A 315 -26.12 -1.16 26.71
N GLU A 316 -27.30 -1.69 26.39
CA GLU A 316 -27.55 -2.30 25.08
C GLU A 316 -27.82 -1.22 24.03
N GLU A 317 -27.10 -1.31 22.93
CA GLU A 317 -27.32 -0.43 21.80
C GLU A 317 -28.06 -1.19 20.67
N PRO A 318 -29.27 -0.73 20.32
CA PRO A 318 -30.00 -1.38 19.23
C PRO A 318 -29.34 -1.15 17.89
N ILE A 319 -29.25 -2.23 17.08
CA ILE A 319 -28.62 -2.24 15.74
C ILE A 319 -29.46 -3.03 14.75
N ASP A 320 -29.39 -2.65 13.49
CA ASP A 320 -30.07 -3.31 12.38
C ASP A 320 -29.09 -3.97 11.42
N ILE A 321 -27.90 -3.35 11.23
CA ILE A 321 -26.88 -3.83 10.30
C ILE A 321 -25.49 -3.77 10.95
N ILE A 322 -24.71 -4.83 10.73
CA ILE A 322 -23.29 -4.89 11.13
C ILE A 322 -22.43 -5.01 9.87
N VAL A 323 -21.41 -4.13 9.77
CA VAL A 323 -20.39 -4.24 8.74
C VAL A 323 -19.06 -4.62 9.39
N PHE A 324 -18.56 -5.82 9.08
CA PHE A 324 -17.27 -6.28 9.57
C PHE A 324 -16.15 -5.79 8.64
N CYS A 325 -15.34 -4.85 9.13
CA CYS A 325 -14.15 -4.31 8.47
C CYS A 325 -12.88 -4.94 9.08
N THR A 326 -12.87 -6.27 9.16
CA THR A 326 -11.89 -7.08 9.88
C THR A 326 -10.69 -7.52 9.03
N GLY A 327 -10.58 -6.97 7.81
CA GLY A 327 -9.44 -7.18 6.93
C GLY A 327 -9.50 -8.47 6.12
N TYR A 328 -8.33 -8.91 5.66
CA TYR A 328 -8.20 -10.00 4.70
C TYR A 328 -7.12 -10.99 5.15
N ASN A 329 -7.24 -12.22 4.67
CA ASN A 329 -6.23 -13.25 4.81
C ASN A 329 -5.31 -13.25 3.59
N VAL A 330 -4.07 -13.67 3.80
CA VAL A 330 -3.12 -13.93 2.71
C VAL A 330 -3.15 -15.41 2.42
N SER A 331 -3.40 -15.79 1.17
CA SER A 331 -3.36 -17.19 0.73
C SER A 331 -2.87 -17.30 -0.71
N PHE A 332 -2.24 -18.42 -1.02
CA PHE A 332 -1.77 -18.78 -2.35
C PHE A 332 -2.22 -20.22 -2.65
N PRO A 333 -3.54 -20.46 -2.90
CA PRO A 333 -4.08 -21.81 -2.98
C PRO A 333 -3.54 -22.64 -4.16
N PHE A 334 -2.92 -21.97 -5.13
CA PHE A 334 -2.27 -22.60 -6.30
C PHE A 334 -0.80 -22.98 -6.06
N LEU A 335 -0.19 -22.59 -4.93
CA LEU A 335 1.16 -22.98 -4.52
C LEU A 335 1.13 -24.11 -3.49
N GLU A 336 2.20 -24.90 -3.45
CA GLU A 336 2.41 -25.83 -2.33
C GLU A 336 2.83 -25.04 -1.09
N GLU A 337 2.32 -25.42 0.07
CA GLU A 337 2.65 -24.79 1.35
C GLU A 337 4.15 -24.82 1.64
N ALA A 338 4.83 -25.86 1.16
CA ALA A 338 6.28 -26.00 1.27
C ALA A 338 7.06 -24.94 0.48
N ASP A 339 6.46 -24.32 -0.55
CA ASP A 339 7.13 -23.32 -1.37
C ASP A 339 6.99 -21.92 -0.79
N VAL A 340 5.80 -21.56 -0.30
CA VAL A 340 5.53 -20.30 0.38
C VAL A 340 4.63 -20.56 1.57
N LYS A 341 5.24 -20.77 2.74
CA LYS A 341 4.49 -20.95 3.98
C LYS A 341 3.91 -19.64 4.46
N VAL A 342 2.60 -19.60 4.63
CA VAL A 342 1.88 -18.46 5.22
C VAL A 342 1.46 -18.83 6.63
N GLU A 343 1.98 -18.10 7.61
CA GLU A 343 1.63 -18.24 9.03
C GLU A 343 1.13 -16.90 9.57
N ASN A 344 -0.02 -16.89 10.26
CA ASN A 344 -0.58 -15.68 10.87
C ASN A 344 -0.64 -14.48 9.88
N LYS A 345 -1.11 -14.70 8.66
CA LYS A 345 -1.18 -13.72 7.56
C LYS A 345 0.19 -13.25 7.03
N HIS A 346 1.29 -13.96 7.34
CA HIS A 346 2.64 -13.62 6.90
C HIS A 346 3.31 -14.75 6.15
N ALA A 347 4.01 -14.40 5.07
CA ALA A 347 4.97 -15.28 4.44
C ALA A 347 6.39 -14.87 4.83
N SER A 348 7.22 -15.85 5.24
CA SER A 348 8.62 -15.60 5.58
C SER A 348 9.46 -15.50 4.31
N LEU A 349 9.56 -14.28 3.76
CA LEU A 349 10.23 -14.00 2.50
C LEU A 349 11.41 -13.04 2.70
N TYR A 350 12.54 -13.34 2.07
CA TYR A 350 13.67 -12.41 2.01
C TYR A 350 13.26 -11.15 1.27
N LYS A 351 13.43 -10.00 1.93
CA LYS A 351 12.98 -8.69 1.42
C LYS A 351 11.50 -8.68 0.99
N TYR A 352 10.65 -9.48 1.64
CA TYR A 352 9.22 -9.64 1.30
C TYR A 352 8.97 -10.16 -0.12
N VAL A 353 9.94 -10.79 -0.75
CA VAL A 353 9.89 -11.20 -2.16
C VAL A 353 10.28 -12.66 -2.37
N PHE A 354 11.45 -13.08 -1.90
CA PHE A 354 11.98 -14.42 -2.21
C PHE A 354 11.84 -15.39 -1.05
N PRO A 355 11.30 -16.61 -1.28
CA PRO A 355 11.45 -17.73 -0.35
C PRO A 355 12.94 -18.02 -0.11
N THR A 356 13.33 -18.21 1.15
CA THR A 356 14.75 -18.35 1.53
C THR A 356 15.33 -19.74 1.28
N HIS A 357 14.48 -20.75 1.26
CA HIS A 357 14.84 -22.18 1.24
C HIS A 357 14.89 -22.80 -0.17
N LEU A 358 14.46 -22.07 -1.20
CA LEU A 358 14.48 -22.62 -2.55
C LEU A 358 15.90 -22.72 -3.10
N GLN A 359 16.25 -23.89 -3.62
CA GLN A 359 17.57 -24.16 -4.24
C GLN A 359 17.85 -23.26 -5.45
N ARG A 360 16.79 -22.86 -6.16
CA ARG A 360 16.82 -21.95 -7.31
C ARG A 360 15.89 -20.78 -7.04
N PRO A 361 16.36 -19.52 -7.12
CA PRO A 361 15.54 -18.33 -6.84
C PRO A 361 14.65 -17.96 -8.03
N THR A 362 13.82 -18.90 -8.47
CA THR A 362 12.94 -18.76 -9.65
C THR A 362 11.47 -18.58 -9.29
N LEU A 363 11.15 -18.39 -7.99
CA LEU A 363 9.84 -17.99 -7.49
C LEU A 363 9.97 -16.69 -6.72
N ALA A 364 9.12 -15.71 -7.02
CA ALA A 364 9.04 -14.45 -6.30
C ALA A 364 7.58 -14.05 -6.05
N VAL A 365 7.31 -13.47 -4.88
CA VAL A 365 6.01 -12.90 -4.50
C VAL A 365 6.14 -11.38 -4.50
N LEU A 366 5.28 -10.68 -5.23
CA LEU A 366 5.31 -9.22 -5.36
C LEU A 366 4.10 -8.58 -4.67
N GLY A 367 4.35 -7.47 -3.98
CA GLY A 367 3.29 -6.68 -3.36
C GLY A 367 2.83 -7.18 -1.99
N LEU A 368 3.47 -8.20 -1.42
CA LEU A 368 3.20 -8.66 -0.05
C LEU A 368 3.99 -7.83 0.96
N ILE A 369 3.67 -6.55 1.03
CA ILE A 369 4.35 -5.57 1.89
C ILE A 369 3.39 -4.41 2.20
N LYS A 370 3.54 -3.79 3.36
CA LYS A 370 2.78 -2.60 3.79
C LYS A 370 3.75 -1.43 4.00
N PRO A 371 4.14 -0.70 2.95
CA PRO A 371 5.03 0.44 3.10
C PRO A 371 4.29 1.62 3.74
N LEU A 372 4.99 2.37 4.58
CA LEU A 372 4.52 3.70 4.99
C LEU A 372 4.78 4.69 3.83
N GLY A 373 3.85 4.77 2.92
CA GLY A 373 3.94 5.49 1.65
C GLY A 373 3.23 4.78 0.50
N ALA A 374 3.57 5.16 -0.73
CA ALA A 374 2.93 4.62 -1.93
C ALA A 374 3.41 3.19 -2.25
N ILE A 375 2.46 2.28 -2.45
CA ILE A 375 2.79 0.86 -2.72
C ILE A 375 3.13 0.60 -4.19
N MET A 376 2.56 1.35 -5.15
CA MET A 376 2.75 1.09 -6.58
C MET A 376 4.22 1.15 -7.01
N PRO A 377 5.01 2.19 -6.66
CA PRO A 377 6.42 2.23 -6.99
C PRO A 377 7.26 1.17 -6.24
N VAL A 378 6.80 0.72 -5.07
CA VAL A 378 7.44 -0.40 -4.36
C VAL A 378 7.28 -1.70 -5.14
N MET A 379 6.07 -1.98 -5.65
CA MET A 379 5.82 -3.15 -6.50
C MET A 379 6.67 -3.12 -7.78
N GLU A 380 6.79 -1.95 -8.40
CA GLU A 380 7.67 -1.77 -9.57
C GLU A 380 9.14 -2.03 -9.21
N MET A 381 9.63 -1.50 -8.10
CA MET A 381 11.01 -1.72 -7.67
C MET A 381 11.29 -3.19 -7.34
N GLN A 382 10.33 -3.89 -6.73
CA GLN A 382 10.41 -5.34 -6.54
C GLN A 382 10.51 -6.06 -7.88
N ALA A 383 9.66 -5.72 -8.85
CA ALA A 383 9.67 -6.33 -10.17
C ALA A 383 11.00 -6.08 -10.91
N ARG A 384 11.54 -4.85 -10.87
CA ARG A 384 12.86 -4.51 -11.43
C ARG A 384 13.99 -5.32 -10.81
N TRP A 385 13.95 -5.56 -9.53
CA TRP A 385 14.95 -6.38 -8.85
C TRP A 385 14.81 -7.87 -9.19
N VAL A 386 13.58 -8.40 -9.12
CA VAL A 386 13.28 -9.81 -9.39
C VAL A 386 13.67 -10.22 -10.81
N THR A 387 13.35 -9.41 -11.81
CA THR A 387 13.70 -9.71 -13.21
C THR A 387 15.20 -9.79 -13.44
N ARG A 388 15.98 -8.96 -12.74
CA ARG A 388 17.45 -9.02 -12.79
C ARG A 388 18.02 -10.23 -12.04
N VAL A 389 17.36 -10.69 -10.97
CA VAL A 389 17.71 -11.97 -10.32
C VAL A 389 17.42 -13.13 -11.27
N PHE A 390 16.25 -13.18 -11.88
CA PHE A 390 15.89 -14.24 -12.84
C PHE A 390 16.81 -14.28 -14.06
N LYS A 391 17.33 -13.14 -14.47
CA LYS A 391 18.30 -13.04 -15.57
C LYS A 391 19.75 -13.36 -15.15
N GLY A 392 20.01 -13.57 -13.85
CA GLY A 392 21.35 -13.81 -13.32
C GLY A 392 22.23 -12.57 -13.20
N LEU A 393 21.67 -11.37 -13.38
CA LEU A 393 22.36 -10.07 -13.26
C LEU A 393 22.49 -9.59 -11.82
N CYS A 394 21.67 -10.12 -10.91
CA CYS A 394 21.74 -9.92 -9.47
C CYS A 394 21.75 -11.28 -8.79
N ARG A 395 22.65 -11.47 -7.83
CA ARG A 395 22.71 -12.69 -7.04
C ARG A 395 22.10 -12.46 -5.66
N LEU A 396 21.31 -13.42 -5.20
CA LEU A 396 20.84 -13.44 -3.82
C LEU A 396 21.96 -13.93 -2.89
N PRO A 397 21.98 -13.47 -1.64
CA PRO A 397 22.88 -14.03 -0.62
C PRO A 397 22.61 -15.52 -0.39
N PRO A 398 23.56 -16.25 0.22
CA PRO A 398 23.32 -17.62 0.65
C PRO A 398 22.10 -17.74 1.57
N GLN A 399 21.46 -18.91 1.58
CA GLN A 399 20.23 -19.18 2.37
C GLN A 399 20.38 -18.75 3.83
N SER A 400 21.49 -19.14 4.48
CA SER A 400 21.75 -18.82 5.88
C SER A 400 21.80 -17.31 6.19
N VAL A 401 22.28 -16.50 5.22
CA VAL A 401 22.31 -15.04 5.34
C VAL A 401 20.91 -14.47 5.17
N MET A 402 20.15 -14.97 4.20
CA MET A 402 18.75 -14.55 3.97
C MET A 402 17.88 -14.86 5.18
N GLU A 403 17.98 -16.07 5.73
CA GLU A 403 17.22 -16.49 6.92
C GLU A 403 17.61 -15.68 8.16
N LYS A 404 18.90 -15.43 8.36
CA LYS A 404 19.36 -14.56 9.44
C LYS A 404 18.76 -13.17 9.34
N GLU A 405 18.78 -12.56 8.16
CA GLU A 405 18.21 -11.22 7.94
C GLU A 405 16.68 -11.20 8.15
N VAL A 406 15.96 -12.22 7.69
CA VAL A 406 14.51 -12.37 7.94
C VAL A 406 14.20 -12.48 9.43
N ASN A 407 14.99 -13.29 10.16
CA ASN A 407 14.82 -13.48 11.59
C ASN A 407 15.18 -12.23 12.40
N GLU A 408 16.25 -11.53 12.03
CA GLU A 408 16.62 -10.25 12.63
C GLU A 408 15.57 -9.17 12.38
N MET A 409 15.04 -9.10 11.17
CA MET A 409 13.94 -8.20 10.84
C MET A 409 12.71 -8.48 11.73
N LYS A 410 12.29 -9.74 11.86
CA LYS A 410 11.18 -10.13 12.75
C LYS A 410 11.46 -9.74 14.21
N LYS A 411 12.65 -10.05 14.73
CA LYS A 411 13.06 -9.68 16.10
C LYS A 411 13.02 -8.17 16.31
N ASN A 412 13.62 -7.42 15.41
CA ASN A 412 13.68 -5.97 15.49
C ASN A 412 12.29 -5.35 15.45
N GLN A 413 11.40 -5.85 14.59
CA GLN A 413 10.02 -5.35 14.51
C GLN A 413 9.24 -5.64 15.80
N VAL A 414 9.38 -6.83 16.39
CA VAL A 414 8.74 -7.17 17.67
C VAL A 414 9.37 -6.37 18.82
N GLN A 415 10.70 -6.30 18.88
CA GLN A 415 11.42 -5.70 20.01
C GLN A 415 11.37 -4.17 19.99
N TRP A 416 11.57 -3.54 18.83
CA TRP A 416 11.67 -2.08 18.72
C TRP A 416 10.32 -1.38 18.51
N PHE A 417 9.41 -2.05 17.83
CA PHE A 417 8.10 -1.48 17.49
C PHE A 417 6.95 -2.10 18.30
N GLY A 418 7.20 -3.16 19.11
CA GLY A 418 6.15 -3.89 19.81
C GLY A 418 5.10 -4.44 18.86
N LEU A 419 5.51 -4.75 17.63
CA LEU A 419 4.61 -5.27 16.60
C LEU A 419 4.15 -6.67 16.98
N SER A 420 2.84 -6.92 16.90
CA SER A 420 2.35 -8.28 16.81
C SER A 420 2.83 -8.90 15.48
N PHE A 421 2.86 -10.21 15.40
CA PHE A 421 3.23 -10.89 14.14
C PHE A 421 2.43 -10.37 12.93
N ASP A 422 1.20 -9.91 13.13
CA ASP A 422 0.31 -9.36 12.09
C ASP A 422 0.76 -8.01 11.51
N GLU A 423 1.75 -7.36 12.11
CA GLU A 423 2.24 -6.03 11.71
C GLU A 423 3.63 -6.07 11.07
N VAL A 424 4.26 -7.25 10.98
CA VAL A 424 5.65 -7.46 10.49
C VAL A 424 5.87 -7.06 9.03
N LEU A 425 4.81 -6.90 8.23
CA LEU A 425 4.94 -6.47 6.82
C LEU A 425 5.20 -4.96 6.66
N LYS A 426 5.18 -4.19 7.75
CA LYS A 426 5.38 -2.73 7.69
C LYS A 426 6.85 -2.38 7.54
N THR A 427 7.11 -1.42 6.69
CA THR A 427 8.46 -0.90 6.47
C THR A 427 8.43 0.57 6.06
N ASP A 428 9.54 1.28 6.34
CA ASP A 428 9.76 2.60 5.76
C ASP A 428 9.96 2.48 4.25
N CYS A 429 9.07 3.13 3.50
CA CYS A 429 9.03 3.05 2.04
C CYS A 429 10.37 3.46 1.42
N LEU A 430 10.95 4.59 1.86
CA LEU A 430 12.17 5.11 1.28
C LEU A 430 13.39 4.22 1.58
N VAL A 431 13.52 3.77 2.83
CA VAL A 431 14.62 2.87 3.24
C VAL A 431 14.56 1.56 2.45
N TYR A 432 13.37 1.03 2.29
CA TYR A 432 13.16 -0.20 1.52
C TYR A 432 13.47 -0.03 0.03
N MET A 433 12.94 1.04 -0.58
CA MET A 433 13.18 1.37 -1.99
C MET A 433 14.68 1.61 -2.26
N ASP A 434 15.35 2.37 -1.39
CA ASP A 434 16.80 2.62 -1.51
C ASP A 434 17.62 1.32 -1.39
N LYS A 435 17.17 0.39 -0.53
CA LYS A 435 17.85 -0.92 -0.40
C LYS A 435 17.73 -1.74 -1.68
N LEU A 436 16.52 -1.89 -2.23
CA LEU A 436 16.32 -2.61 -3.49
C LEU A 436 17.02 -1.90 -4.66
N ALA A 437 16.92 -0.57 -4.73
CA ALA A 437 17.60 0.22 -5.75
C ALA A 437 19.13 0.06 -5.69
N SER A 438 19.71 -0.13 -4.50
CA SER A 438 21.14 -0.40 -4.36
C SER A 438 21.56 -1.74 -4.97
N PHE A 439 20.70 -2.78 -4.89
CA PHE A 439 21.00 -4.08 -5.49
C PHE A 439 21.08 -4.04 -7.02
N ILE A 440 20.33 -3.12 -7.62
CA ILE A 440 20.28 -2.97 -9.08
C ILE A 440 21.07 -1.77 -9.61
N GLY A 441 21.78 -1.03 -8.73
CA GLY A 441 22.56 0.14 -9.13
C GLY A 441 21.73 1.36 -9.55
N ALA A 442 20.46 1.46 -9.10
CA ALA A 442 19.53 2.56 -9.42
C ALA A 442 19.33 3.57 -8.28
N LYS A 443 19.99 3.37 -7.12
CA LYS A 443 19.91 4.31 -6.00
C LYS A 443 20.56 5.64 -6.36
N PRO A 444 19.87 6.80 -6.21
CA PRO A 444 20.46 8.11 -6.52
C PRO A 444 21.60 8.44 -5.56
N SER A 445 22.71 8.93 -6.09
CA SER A 445 23.84 9.46 -5.31
C SER A 445 23.65 10.95 -5.11
N VAL A 446 23.10 11.35 -3.96
CA VAL A 446 22.86 12.78 -3.65
C VAL A 446 24.16 13.58 -3.66
N LEU A 447 25.25 13.05 -3.06
CA LEU A 447 26.55 13.71 -3.05
C LEU A 447 27.13 13.83 -4.47
N GLY A 448 27.04 12.78 -5.28
CA GLY A 448 27.49 12.85 -6.68
C GLY A 448 26.69 13.84 -7.53
N LEU A 449 25.39 13.98 -7.24
CA LEU A 449 24.53 14.96 -7.89
C LEU A 449 24.83 16.39 -7.41
N LEU A 450 25.20 16.58 -6.15
CA LEU A 450 25.51 17.91 -5.63
C LEU A 450 26.66 18.57 -6.40
N CYS A 451 27.63 17.79 -6.87
CA CYS A 451 28.74 18.28 -7.70
C CYS A 451 28.37 18.52 -9.17
N ARG A 452 27.36 17.80 -9.71
CA ARG A 452 27.03 17.83 -11.15
C ARG A 452 25.79 18.63 -11.47
N ASP A 453 24.77 18.56 -10.59
CA ASP A 453 23.48 19.23 -10.72
C ASP A 453 22.96 19.58 -9.31
N PRO A 454 23.47 20.66 -8.69
CA PRO A 454 23.10 21.06 -7.34
C PRO A 454 21.59 21.27 -7.16
N ARG A 455 20.92 21.84 -8.16
CA ARG A 455 19.47 22.06 -8.13
C ARG A 455 18.70 20.75 -8.02
N LEU A 456 19.09 19.75 -8.79
CA LEU A 456 18.48 18.42 -8.72
C LEU A 456 18.79 17.74 -7.38
N ALA A 457 20.04 17.83 -6.89
CA ALA A 457 20.45 17.29 -5.59
C ALA A 457 19.61 17.84 -4.43
N LEU A 458 19.40 19.16 -4.39
CA LEU A 458 18.55 19.83 -3.40
C LEU A 458 17.08 19.36 -3.53
N SER A 459 16.56 19.28 -4.75
CA SER A 459 15.20 18.82 -5.01
C SER A 459 14.97 17.38 -4.57
N ILE A 460 15.98 16.50 -4.68
CA ILE A 460 15.94 15.11 -4.24
C ILE A 460 16.03 15.01 -2.71
N PHE A 461 16.88 15.81 -2.07
CA PHE A 461 17.14 15.71 -0.65
C PHE A 461 16.03 16.36 0.20
N PHE A 462 15.61 17.55 -0.16
CA PHE A 462 14.60 18.33 0.57
C PHE A 462 13.18 18.12 0.05
N GLY A 463 13.03 17.76 -1.22
CA GLY A 463 11.74 17.56 -1.86
C GLY A 463 11.18 16.14 -1.65
N PRO A 464 9.95 15.89 -2.15
CA PRO A 464 9.29 14.60 -2.07
C PRO A 464 10.11 13.49 -2.72
N CYS A 465 10.13 12.32 -2.08
CA CYS A 465 10.80 11.14 -2.62
C CYS A 465 9.94 10.45 -3.68
N THR A 466 9.69 11.14 -4.79
CA THR A 466 8.98 10.56 -5.93
C THR A 466 9.78 9.43 -6.58
N PRO A 467 9.11 8.45 -7.20
CA PRO A 467 9.78 7.27 -7.77
C PRO A 467 10.72 7.59 -8.94
N TYR A 468 10.58 8.74 -9.56
CA TYR A 468 11.47 9.20 -10.66
C TYR A 468 12.94 9.26 -10.25
N GLN A 469 13.25 9.41 -8.96
CA GLN A 469 14.62 9.42 -8.43
C GLN A 469 15.39 8.14 -8.77
N TYR A 470 14.69 7.01 -8.89
CA TYR A 470 15.27 5.71 -9.20
C TYR A 470 15.44 5.43 -10.71
N ARG A 471 15.24 6.49 -11.53
CA ARG A 471 15.47 6.49 -12.98
C ARG A 471 16.52 7.48 -13.45
N LEU A 472 17.20 8.15 -12.52
CA LEU A 472 18.29 9.09 -12.86
C LEU A 472 19.55 8.40 -13.36
N GLY A 473 19.77 7.15 -12.98
CA GLY A 473 20.94 6.37 -13.38
C GLY A 473 20.69 4.88 -13.24
N GLY A 474 21.70 4.10 -13.62
CA GLY A 474 21.61 2.63 -13.58
C GLY A 474 20.72 2.04 -14.67
N PRO A 475 20.42 0.73 -14.57
CA PRO A 475 19.56 0.04 -15.51
C PRO A 475 18.17 0.65 -15.58
N GLY A 476 17.64 0.81 -16.79
CA GLY A 476 16.34 1.43 -17.01
C GLY A 476 16.31 2.94 -16.71
N ARG A 477 17.44 3.65 -16.84
CA ARG A 477 17.48 5.11 -16.80
C ARG A 477 16.42 5.69 -17.74
N TRP A 478 15.72 6.73 -17.27
CA TRP A 478 14.72 7.44 -18.04
C TRP A 478 15.11 8.92 -18.18
N GLU A 479 15.15 9.42 -19.39
CA GLU A 479 15.61 10.80 -19.68
C GLU A 479 14.69 11.86 -19.08
N GLY A 480 13.39 11.58 -18.99
CA GLY A 480 12.40 12.44 -18.36
C GLY A 480 12.51 12.60 -16.83
N ALA A 481 13.29 11.73 -16.16
CA ALA A 481 13.36 11.66 -14.70
C ALA A 481 13.76 12.99 -14.04
N ARG A 482 14.78 13.67 -14.59
CA ARG A 482 15.22 14.98 -14.09
C ARG A 482 14.12 16.02 -14.14
N GLN A 483 13.45 16.14 -15.28
CA GLN A 483 12.38 17.12 -15.46
C GLN A 483 11.18 16.79 -14.56
N ALA A 484 10.79 15.54 -14.47
CA ALA A 484 9.70 15.10 -13.61
C ALA A 484 9.96 15.46 -12.13
N ILE A 485 11.19 15.29 -11.62
CA ILE A 485 11.57 15.68 -10.26
C ILE A 485 11.51 17.20 -10.08
N LEU A 486 12.05 17.97 -11.01
CA LEU A 486 12.11 19.44 -10.88
C LEU A 486 10.73 20.12 -10.99
N THR A 487 9.76 19.47 -11.63
CA THR A 487 8.39 19.98 -11.82
C THR A 487 7.35 19.30 -10.94
N GLN A 488 7.74 18.38 -10.06
CA GLN A 488 6.81 17.57 -9.26
C GLN A 488 5.82 18.41 -8.43
N TRP A 489 6.23 19.53 -7.87
CA TRP A 489 5.35 20.43 -7.13
C TRP A 489 4.36 21.16 -8.04
N ASP A 490 4.81 21.67 -9.18
CA ASP A 490 3.93 22.34 -10.14
C ASP A 490 2.88 21.37 -10.70
N ARG A 491 3.29 20.16 -11.02
CA ARG A 491 2.40 19.09 -11.48
C ARG A 491 1.38 18.67 -10.42
N THR A 492 1.79 18.64 -9.13
CA THR A 492 0.90 18.37 -8.00
C THR A 492 -0.17 19.45 -7.86
N LEU A 493 0.23 20.70 -7.92
CA LEU A 493 -0.68 21.82 -7.68
C LEU A 493 -1.48 22.27 -8.91
N LYS A 494 -1.09 21.85 -10.12
CA LYS A 494 -1.76 22.24 -11.36
C LYS A 494 -3.28 21.96 -11.35
N PRO A 495 -3.77 20.79 -10.95
CA PRO A 495 -5.21 20.53 -10.95
C PRO A 495 -6.01 21.31 -9.91
N THR A 496 -5.36 21.91 -8.91
CA THR A 496 -6.04 22.77 -7.91
C THR A 496 -6.13 24.22 -8.34
N ARG A 497 -5.33 24.64 -9.33
CA ARG A 497 -5.27 26.02 -9.83
C ARG A 497 -6.24 26.26 -10.98
N THR A 498 -7.51 25.93 -10.78
CA THR A 498 -8.57 26.10 -11.78
C THR A 498 -9.04 27.56 -11.92
N ARG A 499 -8.80 28.39 -10.89
CA ARG A 499 -9.02 29.83 -10.89
C ARG A 499 -7.68 30.54 -10.71
N VAL A 500 -7.27 31.32 -11.71
CA VAL A 500 -6.06 32.16 -11.62
C VAL A 500 -6.50 33.60 -11.34
N PRO A 501 -6.27 34.16 -10.14
CA PRO A 501 -6.53 35.57 -9.87
C PRO A 501 -5.66 36.46 -10.76
N ALA A 502 -6.21 37.57 -11.28
CA ALA A 502 -5.45 38.53 -12.03
C ALA A 502 -4.32 39.10 -11.13
N GLY A 503 -3.05 38.99 -11.56
CA GLY A 503 -1.89 39.49 -10.83
C GLY A 503 -1.21 38.53 -9.83
N SER A 504 -1.61 37.25 -9.74
CA SER A 504 -0.91 36.29 -8.90
C SER A 504 0.38 35.78 -9.56
N SER A 505 1.53 36.16 -9.02
CA SER A 505 2.81 35.47 -9.28
C SER A 505 2.81 34.14 -8.51
N SER A 506 3.24 33.05 -9.13
CA SER A 506 3.44 31.76 -8.43
C SER A 506 4.38 31.96 -7.23
N PRO A 507 3.97 31.56 -6.01
CA PRO A 507 4.91 31.57 -4.89
C PRO A 507 5.93 30.44 -5.12
N CYS A 508 7.10 30.78 -5.60
CA CYS A 508 8.25 29.91 -5.47
C CYS A 508 8.59 29.85 -3.96
N PRO A 509 8.74 28.68 -3.32
CA PRO A 509 9.20 28.62 -1.95
C PRO A 509 10.54 29.36 -1.89
N SER A 510 10.57 30.44 -1.11
CA SER A 510 11.72 31.37 -1.09
C SER A 510 12.97 30.61 -0.64
N LEU A 511 14.08 30.84 -1.34
CA LEU A 511 15.43 30.38 -0.96
C LEU A 511 15.74 30.70 0.52
N LEU A 512 15.15 31.79 1.06
CA LEU A 512 15.25 32.21 2.44
C LEU A 512 14.65 31.22 3.46
N ALA A 513 13.54 30.53 3.13
CA ALA A 513 12.97 29.51 4.01
C ALA A 513 13.88 28.26 4.07
N VAL A 514 14.51 27.91 2.95
CA VAL A 514 15.48 26.79 2.89
C VAL A 514 16.77 27.16 3.63
N MET A 515 17.25 28.40 3.50
CA MET A 515 18.43 28.89 4.24
C MET A 515 18.15 29.00 5.75
N GLY A 516 16.98 29.46 6.17
CA GLY A 516 16.57 29.48 7.57
C GLY A 516 16.52 28.10 8.21
N LEU A 517 16.04 27.10 7.48
CA LEU A 517 16.00 25.71 7.92
C LEU A 517 17.42 25.09 8.01
N LEU A 518 18.31 25.43 7.08
CA LEU A 518 19.71 25.02 7.10
C LEU A 518 20.49 25.63 8.27
N LEU A 519 20.21 26.89 8.64
CA LEU A 519 20.80 27.55 9.80
C LEU A 519 20.28 26.96 11.11
N LEU A 520 19.00 26.62 11.20
CA LEU A 520 18.41 25.90 12.35
C LEU A 520 18.99 24.50 12.51
N LEU A 521 19.19 23.78 11.42
CA LEU A 521 19.82 22.46 11.44
C LEU A 521 21.29 22.52 11.81
N ALA A 522 22.03 23.51 11.32
CA ALA A 522 23.41 23.76 11.73
C ALA A 522 23.49 24.10 13.22
N ALA A 523 22.59 24.92 13.75
CA ALA A 523 22.52 25.25 15.17
C ALA A 523 22.24 24.03 16.05
N VAL A 524 21.36 23.12 15.60
CA VAL A 524 21.04 21.87 16.33
C VAL A 524 22.18 20.83 16.24
N VAL A 525 22.91 20.78 15.12
CA VAL A 525 24.01 19.81 14.90
C VAL A 525 25.32 20.28 15.53
N PHE A 526 25.58 21.58 15.60
CA PHE A 526 26.83 22.15 16.11
C PHE A 526 26.71 22.76 17.53
N GLY A 527 25.54 22.62 18.17
CA GLY A 527 25.40 22.94 19.60
C GLY A 527 25.46 24.43 19.95
N PHE A 528 24.93 25.29 19.08
CA PHE A 528 24.71 26.73 19.42
C PHE A 528 23.25 26.97 19.80
#